data_e449fa34b705b5dcfb5f02c41d45686d
#
_entry.id   e449fa34b705b5dcfb5f02c41d45686d
#
_cell.length_a   1.000
_cell.length_b   1.000
_cell.length_c   1.000
_cell.angle_alpha   90.00
_cell.angle_beta   90.00
_cell.angle_gamma   90.00
#
_symmetry.space_group_name_H-M   'P 1'
#
loop_
_entity.id
_entity.type
_entity.pdbx_description
1 polymer ?
#
loop_
_entity_poly.entity_id
_entity_poly.type
_entity_poly.pdbx_seq_one_letter_code
_entity_poly.pdbx_strand_id
1 'polypeptide(L)'
;MDITITTENQSIVSDLLRAGSVAQQLEQQGVTILSVITRQGKPCIHVARHSYCDALIQEGKASYQYFNSHKGKQGVFDTEGCRVYWSESIH
;
A
#
# COMPACT_ATOMS: atom_id res chain seq x y z
N MET A 1 26.24 -12.10 7.83
CA MET A 1 25.53 -11.59 9.03
C MET A 1 24.43 -12.57 9.40
N ASP A 2 24.51 -13.08 10.60
CA ASP A 2 23.49 -14.03 11.05
C ASP A 2 22.35 -13.25 11.70
N ILE A 3 21.17 -13.44 11.16
CA ILE A 3 19.96 -12.83 11.71
C ILE A 3 19.20 -13.93 12.47
N THR A 4 19.07 -13.71 13.77
CA THR A 4 18.27 -14.61 14.60
C THR A 4 16.82 -14.15 14.54
N ILE A 5 15.95 -15.00 14.02
CA ILE A 5 14.53 -14.71 13.97
C ILE A 5 13.89 -15.29 15.22
N THR A 6 13.39 -14.41 16.09
CA THR A 6 12.67 -14.81 17.31
C THR A 6 11.16 -14.78 17.04
N THR A 7 10.38 -15.32 17.97
CA THR A 7 8.92 -15.24 17.90
C THR A 7 8.45 -13.79 17.80
N GLU A 8 9.15 -12.88 18.49
CA GLU A 8 8.83 -11.45 18.47
C GLU A 8 9.11 -10.81 17.13
N ASN A 9 10.11 -11.31 16.39
CA ASN A 9 10.52 -10.76 15.10
C ASN A 9 9.79 -11.39 13.92
N GLN A 10 9.14 -12.56 14.11
CA GLN A 10 8.52 -13.27 12.99
C GLN A 10 7.45 -12.45 12.29
N SER A 11 6.62 -11.74 13.04
CA SER A 11 5.56 -10.93 12.44
C SER A 11 6.15 -9.76 11.64
N ILE A 12 7.23 -9.16 12.11
CA ILE A 12 7.92 -8.06 11.41
C ILE A 12 8.53 -8.58 10.11
N VAL A 13 9.21 -9.71 10.15
CA VAL A 13 9.83 -10.32 8.97
C VAL A 13 8.76 -10.70 7.95
N SER A 14 7.66 -11.31 8.42
CA SER A 14 6.54 -11.69 7.55
C SER A 14 5.92 -10.46 6.88
N ASP A 15 5.75 -9.36 7.62
CA ASP A 15 5.21 -8.11 7.08
C ASP A 15 6.13 -7.53 6.01
N LEU A 16 7.45 -7.55 6.24
CA LEU A 16 8.43 -7.06 5.27
C LEU A 16 8.41 -7.88 4.00
N LEU A 17 8.28 -9.19 4.10
CA LEU A 17 8.22 -10.07 2.93
C LEU A 17 6.95 -9.81 2.11
N ARG A 18 5.81 -9.66 2.78
CA ARG A 18 4.56 -9.33 2.10
C ARG A 18 4.62 -7.97 1.42
N ALA A 19 5.13 -6.97 2.14
CA ALA A 19 5.28 -5.63 1.59
C ALA A 19 6.22 -5.62 0.38
N GLY A 20 7.33 -6.36 0.45
CA GLY A 20 8.27 -6.49 -0.65
C GLY A 20 7.64 -7.12 -1.89
N SER A 21 6.84 -8.18 -1.69
CA SER A 21 6.16 -8.87 -2.78
C SER A 21 5.14 -7.94 -3.46
N VAL A 22 4.33 -7.24 -2.68
CA VAL A 22 3.33 -6.33 -3.22
C VAL A 22 3.99 -5.14 -3.91
N ALA A 23 5.05 -4.57 -3.31
CA ALA A 23 5.79 -3.47 -3.91
C ALA A 23 6.36 -3.87 -5.28
N GLN A 24 6.92 -5.07 -5.37
CA GLN A 24 7.47 -5.57 -6.64
C GLN A 24 6.38 -5.68 -7.70
N GLN A 25 5.21 -6.18 -7.35
CA GLN A 25 4.08 -6.28 -8.28
C GLN A 25 3.64 -4.89 -8.76
N LEU A 26 3.59 -3.92 -7.86
CA LEU A 26 3.23 -2.55 -8.21
C LEU A 26 4.26 -1.92 -9.15
N GLU A 27 5.55 -2.14 -8.88
CA GLU A 27 6.61 -1.64 -9.76
C GLU A 27 6.51 -2.24 -11.16
N GLN A 28 6.11 -3.49 -11.26
CA GLN A 28 5.91 -4.14 -12.56
C GLN A 28 4.78 -3.48 -13.36
N GLN A 29 3.84 -2.84 -12.68
CA GLN A 29 2.76 -2.09 -13.32
C GLN A 29 3.15 -0.63 -13.61
N GLY A 30 4.38 -0.25 -13.30
CA GLY A 30 4.87 1.12 -13.51
C GLY A 30 4.53 2.07 -12.38
N VAL A 31 4.02 1.57 -11.25
CA VAL A 31 3.64 2.40 -10.10
C VAL A 31 4.88 2.77 -9.29
N THR A 32 4.98 4.02 -8.89
CA THR A 32 6.08 4.51 -8.06
C THR A 32 5.73 4.34 -6.58
N ILE A 33 6.59 3.65 -5.85
CA ILE A 33 6.44 3.48 -4.39
C ILE A 33 7.04 4.70 -3.71
N LEU A 34 6.25 5.37 -2.85
CA LEU A 34 6.70 6.55 -2.13
C LEU A 34 7.15 6.21 -0.72
N SER A 35 6.46 5.32 -0.03
CA SER A 35 6.85 4.89 1.31
C SER A 35 6.15 3.60 1.69
N VAL A 36 6.72 2.90 2.67
CA VAL A 36 6.12 1.71 3.26
C VAL A 36 6.21 1.86 4.78
N ILE A 37 5.07 1.77 5.45
CA ILE A 37 5.00 1.81 6.90
C ILE A 37 4.11 0.66 7.38
N THR A 38 4.28 0.27 8.65
CA THR A 38 3.42 -0.75 9.26
C THR A 38 2.50 -0.08 10.25
N ARG A 39 1.19 -0.33 10.12
CA ARG A 39 0.18 0.15 11.06
C ARG A 39 -0.63 -1.03 11.56
N GLN A 40 -0.65 -1.24 12.87
CA GLN A 40 -1.44 -2.28 13.51
C GLN A 40 -1.14 -3.66 12.91
N GLY A 41 0.14 -3.93 12.65
CA GLY A 41 0.56 -5.21 12.10
C GLY A 41 0.27 -5.39 10.61
N LYS A 42 -0.15 -4.34 9.92
CA LYS A 42 -0.47 -4.39 8.49
C LYS A 42 0.45 -3.44 7.73
N PRO A 43 1.20 -3.93 6.72
CA PRO A 43 2.00 -3.02 5.89
C PRO A 43 1.10 -2.09 5.08
N CYS A 44 1.44 -0.81 5.08
CA CYS A 44 0.75 0.22 4.32
C CYS A 44 1.73 0.81 3.31
N ILE A 45 1.40 0.70 2.04
CA ILE A 45 2.25 1.13 0.94
C ILE A 45 1.66 2.37 0.29
N HIS A 46 2.37 3.48 0.39
CA HIS A 46 1.96 4.74 -0.22
C HIS A 46 2.59 4.82 -1.62
N VAL A 47 1.76 5.02 -2.63
CA VAL A 47 2.21 5.08 -4.02
C VAL A 47 1.81 6.40 -4.65
N ALA A 48 2.52 6.80 -5.71
CA ALA A 48 2.11 7.92 -6.52
C ALA A 48 0.90 7.50 -7.39
N ARG A 49 -0.02 8.44 -7.61
CA ARG A 49 -1.18 8.16 -8.47
C ARG A 49 -0.71 7.74 -9.86
N HIS A 50 -1.34 6.74 -10.42
CA HIS A 50 -0.99 6.16 -11.71
C HIS A 50 -2.26 5.67 -12.41
N SER A 51 -2.22 5.57 -13.73
CA SER A 51 -3.38 5.06 -14.50
C SER A 51 -3.79 3.65 -14.07
N TYR A 52 -2.85 2.84 -13.57
CA TYR A 52 -3.16 1.54 -12.99
C TYR A 52 -4.13 1.69 -11.80
N CYS A 53 -3.96 2.73 -10.99
CA CYS A 53 -4.85 3.02 -9.87
C CYS A 53 -6.27 3.34 -10.35
N ASP A 54 -6.38 4.12 -11.44
CA ASP A 54 -7.68 4.43 -12.04
C ASP A 54 -8.39 3.17 -12.53
N ALA A 55 -7.63 2.25 -13.13
CA ALA A 55 -8.18 0.98 -13.59
C ALA A 55 -8.74 0.15 -12.43
N LEU A 56 -8.03 0.13 -11.29
CA LEU A 56 -8.50 -0.59 -10.09
C LEU A 56 -9.81 -0.01 -9.56
N ILE A 57 -9.96 1.31 -9.58
CA ILE A 57 -11.22 1.96 -9.19
C ILE A 57 -12.35 1.53 -10.14
N GLN A 58 -12.10 1.57 -11.45
CA GLN A 58 -13.12 1.20 -12.45
C GLN A 58 -13.53 -0.26 -12.33
N GLU A 59 -12.59 -1.13 -11.98
CA GLU A 59 -12.86 -2.56 -11.83
C GLU A 59 -13.50 -2.91 -10.47
N GLY A 60 -13.68 -1.93 -9.59
CA GLY A 60 -14.23 -2.16 -8.26
C GLY A 60 -13.26 -2.81 -7.28
N LYS A 61 -11.97 -2.88 -7.61
CA LYS A 61 -10.96 -3.47 -6.73
C LYS A 61 -10.41 -2.47 -5.73
N ALA A 62 -10.51 -1.19 -6.03
CA ALA A 62 -10.11 -0.10 -5.14
C ALA A 62 -11.27 0.85 -4.95
N SER A 63 -11.25 1.61 -3.86
CA SER A 63 -12.29 2.58 -3.55
C SER A 63 -11.67 3.87 -3.04
N TYR A 64 -12.45 4.94 -3.07
CA TYR A 64 -12.03 6.23 -2.55
C TYR A 64 -12.47 6.40 -1.10
N GLN A 65 -11.58 6.99 -0.30
CA GLN A 65 -11.89 7.49 1.03
C GLN A 65 -11.75 9.01 1.01
N TYR A 66 -12.69 9.71 1.62
CA TYR A 66 -12.73 11.16 1.63
C TYR A 66 -12.37 11.69 3.00
N PHE A 67 -11.61 12.79 3.02
CA PHE A 67 -11.23 13.47 4.26
C PHE A 67 -12.10 14.70 4.44
N ASN A 68 -12.85 14.74 5.56
CA ASN A 68 -13.79 15.82 5.81
C ASN A 68 -13.12 17.18 6.01
N SER A 69 -11.88 17.19 6.50
CA SER A 69 -11.21 18.42 6.89
C SER A 69 -10.33 19.04 5.81
N HIS A 70 -10.04 18.35 4.70
CA HIS A 70 -9.01 18.79 3.77
C HIS A 70 -9.41 18.78 2.31
N LYS A 71 -10.68 18.58 2.02
CA LYS A 71 -11.17 18.53 0.63
C LYS A 71 -10.32 17.63 -0.25
N GLY A 72 -9.80 16.56 0.33
CA GLY A 72 -8.99 15.58 -0.37
C GLY A 72 -9.63 14.22 -0.35
N LYS A 73 -9.18 13.36 -1.23
CA LYS A 73 -9.56 11.96 -1.20
C LYS A 73 -8.33 11.09 -1.39
N GLN A 74 -8.46 9.84 -1.01
CA GLN A 74 -7.41 8.86 -1.07
C GLN A 74 -7.99 7.60 -1.71
N GLY A 75 -7.28 7.05 -2.70
CA GLY A 75 -7.64 5.74 -3.23
C GLY A 75 -6.99 4.67 -2.37
N VAL A 76 -7.71 3.58 -2.12
CA VAL A 76 -7.24 2.51 -1.22
C VAL A 76 -7.67 1.15 -1.77
N PHE A 77 -6.77 0.17 -1.70
CA PHE A 77 -7.14 -1.22 -1.86
C PHE A 77 -6.26 -2.11 -0.99
N ASP A 78 -6.78 -3.30 -0.69
CA ASP A 78 -6.05 -4.29 0.11
C ASP A 78 -5.65 -5.46 -0.80
N THR A 79 -4.42 -5.92 -0.68
CA THR A 79 -3.92 -7.06 -1.43
C THR A 79 -2.84 -7.79 -0.63
N GLU A 80 -2.93 -9.11 -0.56
CA GLU A 80 -1.95 -9.97 0.09
C GLU A 80 -1.56 -9.51 1.50
N GLY A 81 -2.56 -9.08 2.28
CA GLY A 81 -2.34 -8.62 3.65
C GLY A 81 -1.75 -7.24 3.78
N CYS A 82 -1.63 -6.49 2.68
CA CYS A 82 -1.12 -5.13 2.66
C CYS A 82 -2.22 -4.16 2.25
N ARG A 83 -2.11 -2.91 2.74
CA ARG A 83 -2.95 -1.83 2.27
C ARG A 83 -2.13 -0.94 1.34
N VAL A 84 -2.66 -0.69 0.14
CA VAL A 84 -2.04 0.23 -0.83
C VAL A 84 -2.92 1.46 -0.96
N TYR A 85 -2.31 2.64 -0.93
CA TYR A 85 -3.08 3.88 -1.04
C TYR A 85 -2.30 4.94 -1.81
N TRP A 86 -3.06 5.86 -2.38
CA TRP A 86 -2.51 7.03 -3.07
C TRP A 86 -3.38 8.24 -2.78
N SER A 87 -2.79 9.42 -2.85
CA SER A 87 -3.49 10.67 -2.58
C SER A 87 -3.96 11.30 -3.88
N GLU A 88 -5.16 11.88 -3.85
CA GLU A 88 -5.68 12.67 -4.95
C GLU A 88 -6.19 13.99 -4.41
N SER A 89 -5.97 15.06 -5.16
CA SER A 89 -6.49 16.36 -4.82
C SER A 89 -7.85 16.56 -5.47
N ILE A 90 -8.78 17.14 -4.71
CA ILE A 90 -10.08 17.56 -5.23
C ILE A 90 -9.98 19.06 -5.51
N HIS A 91 -10.17 19.44 -6.75
CA HIS A 91 -10.15 20.82 -7.16
C HIS A 91 -11.54 21.35 -7.40
#